data_39a3adababa65fa47a70c398288c6728
#
_entry.id   39a3adababa65fa47a70c398288c6728
#
_cell.length_a   1.000
_cell.length_b   1.000
_cell.length_c   1.000
_cell.angle_alpha   90.00
_cell.angle_beta   90.00
_cell.angle_gamma   90.00
#
_symmetry.space_group_name_H-M   'P 1'
#
loop_
_entity.id
_entity.type
_entity.pdbx_description
1 polymer ?
#
loop_
_entity_poly.entity_id
_entity_poly.type
_entity_poly.pdbx_seq_one_letter_code
_entity_poly.pdbx_strand_id
1 'polypeptide(L)'
;MRTLQELVNTEDPGWPIVKKWIDQAKNKVEILPCERQRAEKSLIHTQVTTRSLMGAIIYETGGLLIDNGWIRILGSGSDRMKRTLPDWNMGKSFSEFGEPAPYLLVADDAIGGFYAINGGFFGEDTGNLYYFAPDMLQWIPLEMEYSQFLLFCFETDMDEFYPGMRWDGWQQDVMHLRPDYAYSFFPFLWTEEAKDINTIERNAIPIEEVYSFNMESMNIKG
;
A
#
# COMPACT_ATOMS: atom_id res chain seq x y z
N MET A 1 -15.73 -13.37 15.10
CA MET A 1 -14.67 -13.53 14.08
C MET A 1 -14.79 -14.92 13.45
N ARG A 2 -14.63 -15.02 12.12
CA ARG A 2 -14.57 -16.30 11.39
C ARG A 2 -13.27 -17.03 11.71
N THR A 3 -13.31 -18.36 11.69
CA THR A 3 -12.16 -19.24 11.88
C THR A 3 -11.28 -19.28 10.60
N LEU A 4 -10.05 -19.74 10.72
CA LEU A 4 -9.18 -19.92 9.55
C LEU A 4 -9.81 -20.81 8.46
N GLN A 5 -10.50 -21.89 8.86
CA GLN A 5 -11.18 -22.81 7.94
C GLN A 5 -12.29 -22.14 7.14
N GLU A 6 -13.00 -21.18 7.72
CA GLU A 6 -14.04 -20.39 7.04
C GLU A 6 -13.47 -19.31 6.13
N LEU A 7 -12.24 -18.87 6.39
CA LEU A 7 -11.55 -17.83 5.60
C LEU A 7 -10.77 -18.43 4.42
N VAL A 8 -10.22 -19.63 4.55
CA VAL A 8 -9.47 -20.29 3.48
C VAL A 8 -10.43 -20.99 2.52
N ASN A 9 -10.60 -20.41 1.33
CA ASN A 9 -11.40 -21.01 0.25
C ASN A 9 -10.48 -21.83 -0.66
N THR A 10 -10.76 -23.13 -0.78
CA THR A 10 -9.99 -24.08 -1.61
C THR A 10 -10.66 -24.38 -2.95
N GLU A 11 -11.94 -24.04 -3.11
CA GLU A 11 -12.69 -24.33 -4.34
C GLU A 11 -12.50 -23.24 -5.41
N ASP A 12 -12.49 -21.97 -4.96
CA ASP A 12 -12.38 -20.80 -5.84
C ASP A 12 -11.47 -19.74 -5.20
N PRO A 13 -10.17 -20.04 -5.01
CA PRO A 13 -9.23 -19.08 -4.42
C PRO A 13 -8.89 -17.97 -5.41
N GLY A 14 -8.71 -16.74 -4.91
CA GLY A 14 -8.34 -15.57 -5.72
C GLY A 14 -6.89 -15.59 -6.23
N TRP A 15 -6.01 -16.40 -5.62
CA TRP A 15 -4.59 -16.40 -5.94
C TRP A 15 -4.26 -16.74 -7.42
N PRO A 16 -4.87 -17.73 -8.06
CA PRO A 16 -4.64 -17.99 -9.48
C PRO A 16 -4.90 -16.80 -10.39
N ILE A 17 -5.89 -15.95 -10.02
CA ILE A 17 -6.22 -14.72 -10.75
C ILE A 17 -5.09 -13.70 -10.58
N VAL A 18 -4.71 -13.42 -9.32
CA VAL A 18 -3.62 -12.49 -8.99
C VAL A 18 -2.32 -12.93 -9.68
N LYS A 19 -1.98 -14.22 -9.58
CA LYS A 19 -0.77 -14.75 -10.20
C LYS A 19 -0.77 -14.58 -11.73
N LYS A 20 -1.90 -14.85 -12.38
CA LYS A 20 -2.04 -14.64 -13.83
C LYS A 20 -1.82 -13.16 -14.19
N TRP A 21 -2.36 -12.23 -13.43
CA TRP A 21 -2.16 -10.81 -13.67
C TRP A 21 -0.70 -10.40 -13.45
N ILE A 22 -0.04 -10.92 -12.42
CA ILE A 22 1.38 -10.68 -12.19
C ILE A 22 2.22 -11.22 -13.35
N ASP A 23 1.93 -12.43 -13.83
CA ASP A 23 2.66 -13.06 -14.97
C ASP A 23 2.47 -12.24 -16.28
N GLN A 24 1.41 -11.45 -16.39
CA GLN A 24 1.09 -10.60 -17.55
C GLN A 24 1.41 -9.11 -17.33
N ALA A 25 1.87 -8.74 -16.15
CA ALA A 25 2.12 -7.35 -15.76
C ALA A 25 3.17 -6.67 -16.66
N LYS A 26 2.93 -5.43 -17.02
CA LYS A 26 3.91 -4.56 -17.71
C LYS A 26 4.96 -4.03 -16.73
N ASN A 27 4.51 -3.67 -15.53
CA ASN A 27 5.39 -3.23 -14.48
C ASN A 27 6.05 -4.43 -13.80
N LYS A 28 7.29 -4.25 -13.35
CA LYS A 28 7.99 -5.27 -12.59
C LYS A 28 7.27 -5.51 -11.26
N VAL A 29 6.89 -6.75 -11.00
CA VAL A 29 6.27 -7.19 -9.74
C VAL A 29 7.17 -8.20 -9.06
N GLU A 30 7.58 -7.89 -7.84
CA GLU A 30 8.29 -8.84 -6.97
C GLU A 30 7.32 -9.33 -5.89
N ILE A 31 7.17 -10.65 -5.79
CA ILE A 31 6.38 -11.30 -4.75
C ILE A 31 7.29 -11.56 -3.55
N LEU A 32 7.01 -10.94 -2.42
CA LEU A 32 7.74 -11.19 -1.18
C LEU A 32 7.35 -12.55 -0.60
N PRO A 33 8.32 -13.33 -0.10
CA PRO A 33 8.04 -14.64 0.49
C PRO A 33 7.12 -14.52 1.70
N CYS A 34 6.25 -15.50 1.85
CA CYS A 34 5.25 -15.61 2.92
C CYS A 34 5.66 -16.69 3.92
N GLU A 35 5.53 -16.40 5.20
CA GLU A 35 5.58 -17.40 6.25
C GLU A 35 4.15 -17.82 6.60
N ARG A 36 3.83 -19.13 6.53
CA ARG A 36 2.45 -19.63 6.66
C ARG A 36 1.78 -19.21 7.96
N GLN A 37 2.45 -19.29 9.10
CA GLN A 37 1.86 -18.90 10.37
C GLN A 37 1.50 -17.40 10.42
N ARG A 38 2.36 -16.55 9.86
CA ARG A 38 2.07 -15.10 9.75
C ARG A 38 0.89 -14.83 8.81
N ALA A 39 0.82 -15.56 7.69
CA ALA A 39 -0.26 -15.42 6.72
C ALA A 39 -1.61 -15.82 7.32
N GLU A 40 -1.67 -16.96 8.02
CA GLU A 40 -2.85 -17.42 8.71
C GLU A 40 -3.33 -16.43 9.78
N LYS A 41 -2.40 -15.94 10.60
CA LYS A 41 -2.68 -14.90 11.60
C LYS A 41 -3.19 -13.62 10.95
N SER A 42 -2.54 -13.14 9.90
CA SER A 42 -2.94 -11.93 9.19
C SER A 42 -4.31 -12.06 8.55
N LEU A 43 -4.62 -13.23 7.97
CA LEU A 43 -5.94 -13.52 7.40
C LEU A 43 -7.04 -13.49 8.47
N ILE A 44 -6.79 -14.10 9.64
CA ILE A 44 -7.73 -14.08 10.78
C ILE A 44 -7.93 -12.63 11.27
N HIS A 45 -6.86 -11.86 11.41
CA HIS A 45 -6.95 -10.48 11.90
C HIS A 45 -7.66 -9.55 10.91
N THR A 46 -7.56 -9.79 9.60
CA THR A 46 -8.22 -8.98 8.57
C THR A 46 -9.66 -9.44 8.28
N GLN A 47 -10.02 -10.68 8.63
CA GLN A 47 -11.36 -11.26 8.42
C GLN A 47 -11.83 -11.30 6.97
N VAL A 48 -10.91 -11.34 6.01
CA VAL A 48 -11.18 -11.53 4.58
C VAL A 48 -10.95 -12.98 4.15
N THR A 49 -11.64 -13.44 3.11
CA THR A 49 -11.46 -14.81 2.59
C THR A 49 -10.42 -14.85 1.50
N THR A 50 -9.73 -15.99 1.33
CA THR A 50 -8.78 -16.20 0.21
C THR A 50 -9.47 -16.26 -1.16
N ARG A 51 -10.79 -16.23 -1.24
CA ARG A 51 -11.53 -16.00 -2.47
C ARG A 51 -11.37 -14.58 -2.99
N SER A 52 -11.27 -13.59 -2.10
CA SER A 52 -10.97 -12.22 -2.49
C SER A 52 -9.50 -12.08 -2.89
N LEU A 53 -9.19 -11.15 -3.80
CA LEU A 53 -7.82 -10.90 -4.24
C LEU A 53 -6.95 -10.40 -3.08
N MET A 54 -7.50 -9.57 -2.19
CA MET A 54 -6.80 -9.09 -0.99
C MET A 54 -6.46 -10.27 -0.06
N GLY A 55 -7.44 -11.12 0.26
CA GLY A 55 -7.22 -12.27 1.12
C GLY A 55 -6.23 -13.27 0.50
N ALA A 56 -6.25 -13.40 -0.83
CA ALA A 56 -5.28 -14.21 -1.56
C ALA A 56 -3.85 -13.64 -1.42
N ILE A 57 -3.67 -12.32 -1.59
CA ILE A 57 -2.36 -11.66 -1.41
C ILE A 57 -1.86 -11.83 0.03
N ILE A 58 -2.73 -11.62 1.04
CA ILE A 58 -2.37 -11.81 2.45
C ILE A 58 -1.93 -13.26 2.72
N TYR A 59 -2.62 -14.25 2.15
CA TYR A 59 -2.40 -15.65 2.46
C TYR A 59 -1.22 -16.27 1.71
N GLU A 60 -0.95 -15.81 0.49
CA GLU A 60 0.06 -16.38 -0.39
C GLU A 60 1.36 -15.55 -0.47
N THR A 61 1.36 -14.31 0.03
CA THR A 61 2.53 -13.42 -0.08
C THR A 61 2.81 -12.66 1.20
N GLY A 62 4.08 -12.28 1.39
CA GLY A 62 4.46 -11.28 2.38
C GLY A 62 4.07 -9.87 1.98
N GLY A 63 3.68 -9.66 0.72
CA GLY A 63 3.34 -8.44 0.04
C GLY A 63 3.89 -8.41 -1.38
N LEU A 64 3.56 -7.38 -2.14
CA LEU A 64 4.05 -7.19 -3.51
C LEU A 64 4.81 -5.86 -3.60
N LEU A 65 5.96 -5.90 -4.27
CA LEU A 65 6.74 -4.71 -4.61
C LEU A 65 6.59 -4.45 -6.12
N ILE A 66 6.02 -3.30 -6.45
CA ILE A 66 5.71 -2.92 -7.82
C ILE A 66 6.71 -1.86 -8.29
N ASP A 67 7.12 -1.94 -9.54
CA ASP A 67 8.01 -0.99 -10.19
C ASP A 67 9.28 -0.70 -9.36
N ASN A 68 10.09 -1.74 -9.18
CA ASN A 68 11.31 -1.73 -8.38
C ASN A 68 11.09 -1.45 -6.87
N GLY A 69 9.86 -1.58 -6.36
CA GLY A 69 9.49 -1.28 -4.99
C GLY A 69 8.97 0.14 -4.79
N TRP A 70 8.64 0.86 -5.88
CA TRP A 70 8.01 2.16 -5.80
C TRP A 70 6.66 2.09 -5.07
N ILE A 71 5.77 1.16 -5.46
CA ILE A 71 4.54 0.86 -4.72
C ILE A 71 4.74 -0.44 -3.94
N ARG A 72 4.29 -0.48 -2.69
CA ARG A 72 4.35 -1.62 -1.80
C ARG A 72 2.94 -2.00 -1.36
N ILE A 73 2.42 -3.11 -1.91
CA ILE A 73 1.12 -3.65 -1.52
C ILE A 73 1.30 -4.56 -0.32
N LEU A 74 0.54 -4.31 0.74
CA LEU A 74 0.66 -5.03 2.00
C LEU A 74 0.06 -6.44 1.91
N GLY A 75 0.80 -7.40 2.44
CA GLY A 75 0.40 -8.79 2.61
C GLY A 75 0.52 -9.23 4.07
N SER A 76 1.06 -10.43 4.29
CA SER A 76 1.31 -10.98 5.63
C SER A 76 2.69 -10.61 6.20
N GLY A 77 3.45 -9.78 5.51
CA GLY A 77 4.79 -9.40 5.88
C GLY A 77 5.85 -10.47 5.55
N SER A 78 7.10 -10.03 5.50
CA SER A 78 8.28 -10.85 5.21
C SER A 78 9.49 -10.36 5.99
N ASP A 79 10.65 -10.98 5.78
CA ASP A 79 11.89 -10.48 6.36
C ASP A 79 12.30 -9.11 5.83
N ARG A 80 11.90 -8.79 4.60
CA ARG A 80 12.20 -7.50 3.95
C ARG A 80 11.18 -6.42 4.27
N MET A 81 9.90 -6.78 4.42
CA MET A 81 8.79 -5.89 4.79
C MET A 81 8.12 -6.45 6.04
N LYS A 82 8.43 -5.88 7.19
CA LYS A 82 7.98 -6.42 8.48
C LYS A 82 6.50 -6.18 8.74
N ARG A 83 5.95 -5.12 8.15
CA ARG A 83 4.53 -4.76 8.28
C ARG A 83 3.64 -5.82 7.65
N THR A 84 2.59 -6.18 8.36
CA THR A 84 1.46 -6.92 7.80
C THR A 84 0.31 -5.95 7.53
N LEU A 85 -0.62 -6.30 6.65
CA LEU A 85 -1.79 -5.45 6.41
C LEU A 85 -2.57 -5.17 7.71
N PRO A 86 -2.95 -6.15 8.54
CA PRO A 86 -3.69 -5.87 9.78
C PRO A 86 -2.87 -5.10 10.82
N ASP A 87 -1.57 -5.43 11.02
CA ASP A 87 -0.77 -4.72 12.02
C ASP A 87 -0.51 -3.26 11.63
N TRP A 88 -0.38 -2.96 10.33
CA TRP A 88 -0.21 -1.60 9.83
C TRP A 88 -1.44 -0.71 10.09
N ASN A 89 -2.62 -1.29 10.06
CA ASN A 89 -3.87 -0.59 10.31
C ASN A 89 -4.23 -0.47 11.79
N MET A 90 -3.65 -1.34 12.65
CA MET A 90 -3.87 -1.29 14.09
C MET A 90 -3.41 0.05 14.69
N GLY A 91 -4.30 0.71 15.41
CA GLY A 91 -4.06 2.03 15.99
C GLY A 91 -4.18 3.20 15.01
N LYS A 92 -4.43 2.93 13.70
CA LYS A 92 -4.66 3.95 12.67
C LYS A 92 -6.12 4.00 12.25
N SER A 93 -6.66 2.86 11.81
CA SER A 93 -8.03 2.78 11.32
C SER A 93 -8.95 1.96 12.25
N PHE A 94 -8.40 1.09 13.07
CA PHE A 94 -9.14 0.34 14.08
C PHE A 94 -8.28 0.10 15.33
N SER A 95 -8.90 -0.18 16.46
CA SER A 95 -8.25 -0.44 17.76
C SER A 95 -8.21 -1.91 18.15
N GLU A 96 -9.09 -2.73 17.55
CA GLU A 96 -9.12 -4.18 17.79
C GLU A 96 -9.24 -4.92 16.45
N PHE A 97 -8.61 -6.09 16.35
CA PHE A 97 -8.73 -6.92 15.15
C PHE A 97 -10.16 -7.43 14.94
N GLY A 98 -10.65 -7.31 13.70
CA GLY A 98 -11.98 -7.72 13.31
C GLY A 98 -13.04 -6.62 13.46
N GLU A 99 -12.69 -5.44 13.96
CA GLU A 99 -13.55 -4.27 13.88
C GLU A 99 -13.78 -3.82 12.44
N PRO A 100 -14.97 -3.27 12.12
CA PRO A 100 -15.18 -2.57 10.87
C PRO A 100 -14.24 -1.36 10.77
N ALA A 101 -13.38 -1.37 9.77
CA ALA A 101 -12.43 -0.28 9.56
C ALA A 101 -13.12 0.89 8.81
N PRO A 102 -13.08 2.14 9.30
CA PRO A 102 -13.60 3.29 8.56
C PRO A 102 -12.80 3.55 7.28
N TYR A 103 -11.57 3.13 7.20
CA TYR A 103 -10.75 2.98 6.01
C TYR A 103 -9.72 1.85 6.23
N LEU A 104 -9.15 1.31 5.17
CA LEU A 104 -8.14 0.25 5.27
C LEU A 104 -6.93 0.60 4.39
N LEU A 105 -5.80 0.91 5.02
CA LEU A 105 -4.53 1.12 4.34
C LEU A 105 -4.07 -0.20 3.72
N VAL A 106 -3.93 -0.25 2.39
CA VAL A 106 -3.61 -1.48 1.66
C VAL A 106 -2.26 -1.43 0.95
N ALA A 107 -1.75 -0.23 0.71
CA ALA A 107 -0.46 -0.01 0.06
C ALA A 107 0.10 1.35 0.42
N ASP A 108 1.36 1.56 0.09
CA ASP A 108 2.07 2.83 0.16
C ASP A 108 3.08 2.96 -0.99
N ASP A 109 3.70 4.12 -1.10
CA ASP A 109 4.74 4.34 -2.09
C ASP A 109 6.06 4.86 -1.49
N ALA A 110 7.08 4.97 -2.34
CA ALA A 110 8.44 5.34 -1.93
C ALA A 110 8.57 6.80 -1.47
N ILE A 111 7.59 7.66 -1.77
CA ILE A 111 7.61 9.09 -1.44
C ILE A 111 6.64 9.47 -0.31
N GLY A 112 6.06 8.47 0.37
CA GLY A 112 5.16 8.70 1.50
C GLY A 112 3.70 8.94 1.12
N GLY A 113 3.27 8.49 -0.06
CA GLY A 113 1.87 8.34 -0.41
C GLY A 113 1.28 7.06 0.19
N PHE A 114 -0.02 7.06 0.44
CA PHE A 114 -0.73 5.93 1.03
C PHE A 114 -2.01 5.63 0.25
N TYR A 115 -2.32 4.35 0.08
CA TYR A 115 -3.54 3.89 -0.56
C TYR A 115 -4.46 3.26 0.47
N ALA A 116 -5.70 3.74 0.53
CA ALA A 116 -6.70 3.26 1.47
C ALA A 116 -8.01 2.91 0.77
N ILE A 117 -8.61 1.80 1.15
CA ILE A 117 -9.99 1.47 0.79
C ILE A 117 -10.92 2.23 1.72
N ASN A 118 -11.90 2.93 1.16
CA ASN A 118 -12.91 3.65 1.91
C ASN A 118 -13.89 2.67 2.58
N GLY A 119 -14.00 2.75 3.90
CA GLY A 119 -15.02 2.07 4.70
C GLY A 119 -16.10 3.02 5.21
N GLY A 120 -16.18 4.24 4.64
CA GLY A 120 -17.11 5.29 5.03
C GLY A 120 -16.44 6.53 5.64
N PHE A 121 -15.11 6.53 5.80
CA PHE A 121 -14.37 7.69 6.34
C PHE A 121 -14.28 8.86 5.34
N PHE A 122 -14.06 8.53 4.06
CA PHE A 122 -13.84 9.56 3.02
C PHE A 122 -15.13 10.02 2.33
N GLY A 123 -16.22 9.24 2.41
CA GLY A 123 -17.49 9.52 1.76
C GLY A 123 -18.38 8.29 1.64
N GLU A 124 -19.45 8.40 0.86
CA GLU A 124 -20.45 7.34 0.69
C GLU A 124 -20.02 6.22 -0.27
N ASP A 125 -18.97 6.44 -1.05
CA ASP A 125 -18.40 5.53 -2.06
C ASP A 125 -17.56 4.42 -1.44
N THR A 126 -18.12 3.69 -0.48
CA THR A 126 -17.45 2.61 0.24
C THR A 126 -16.95 1.53 -0.72
N GLY A 127 -15.74 1.04 -0.46
CA GLY A 127 -15.05 0.05 -1.30
C GLY A 127 -14.10 0.66 -2.33
N ASN A 128 -14.24 1.95 -2.66
CA ASN A 128 -13.33 2.65 -3.55
C ASN A 128 -12.02 3.01 -2.85
N LEU A 129 -10.95 3.08 -3.65
CA LEU A 129 -9.65 3.51 -3.16
C LEU A 129 -9.49 5.02 -3.18
N TYR A 130 -8.74 5.48 -2.18
CA TYR A 130 -8.23 6.83 -2.05
C TYR A 130 -6.71 6.79 -1.99
N TYR A 131 -6.08 7.78 -2.58
CA TYR A 131 -4.64 8.00 -2.50
C TYR A 131 -4.36 9.25 -1.68
N PHE A 132 -3.55 9.10 -0.63
CA PHE A 132 -2.99 10.26 0.05
C PHE A 132 -1.80 10.78 -0.75
N ALA A 133 -1.96 11.95 -1.34
CA ALA A 133 -0.93 12.61 -2.14
C ALA A 133 0.00 13.44 -1.23
N PRO A 134 1.29 13.05 -1.06
CA PRO A 134 2.19 13.72 -0.12
C PRO A 134 2.58 15.13 -0.55
N ASP A 135 2.44 15.48 -1.81
CA ASP A 135 2.67 16.83 -2.36
C ASP A 135 1.48 17.78 -2.13
N MET A 136 0.30 17.23 -1.88
CA MET A 136 -0.93 18.00 -1.64
C MET A 136 -1.37 17.94 -0.19
N LEU A 137 -0.93 16.95 0.58
CA LEU A 137 -1.42 16.59 1.93
C LEU A 137 -2.94 16.34 1.93
N GLN A 138 -3.43 15.61 0.94
CA GLN A 138 -4.85 15.36 0.76
C GLN A 138 -5.11 13.91 0.31
N TRP A 139 -6.26 13.38 0.72
CA TRP A 139 -6.80 12.15 0.19
C TRP A 139 -7.58 12.43 -1.10
N ILE A 140 -7.19 11.77 -2.19
CA ILE A 140 -7.77 11.93 -3.52
C ILE A 140 -8.51 10.64 -3.87
N PRO A 141 -9.80 10.70 -4.28
CA PRO A 141 -10.52 9.52 -4.75
C PRO A 141 -9.92 9.02 -6.06
N LEU A 142 -9.71 7.70 -6.16
CA LEU A 142 -9.20 7.06 -7.38
C LEU A 142 -10.31 6.49 -8.26
N GLU A 143 -11.56 6.51 -7.78
CA GLU A 143 -12.75 5.99 -8.47
C GLU A 143 -12.60 4.53 -8.95
N MET A 144 -11.87 3.73 -8.17
CA MET A 144 -11.59 2.31 -8.47
C MET A 144 -11.66 1.46 -7.20
N GLU A 145 -12.09 0.20 -7.37
CA GLU A 145 -12.04 -0.81 -6.34
C GLU A 145 -10.65 -1.50 -6.26
N TYR A 146 -10.43 -2.29 -5.21
CA TYR A 146 -9.14 -2.95 -4.98
C TYR A 146 -8.66 -3.84 -6.14
N SER A 147 -9.57 -4.52 -6.85
CA SER A 147 -9.22 -5.32 -8.01
C SER A 147 -8.70 -4.49 -9.19
N GLN A 148 -9.32 -3.34 -9.42
CA GLN A 148 -8.91 -2.37 -10.44
C GLN A 148 -7.59 -1.70 -10.05
N PHE A 149 -7.38 -1.43 -8.75
CA PHE A 149 -6.11 -0.92 -8.24
C PHE A 149 -4.95 -1.90 -8.48
N LEU A 150 -5.16 -3.20 -8.30
CA LEU A 150 -4.13 -4.19 -8.64
C LEU A 150 -3.76 -4.14 -10.12
N LEU A 151 -4.77 -4.10 -11.01
CA LEU A 151 -4.54 -3.97 -12.45
C LEU A 151 -3.87 -2.64 -12.81
N PHE A 152 -4.29 -1.55 -12.18
CA PHE A 152 -3.63 -0.25 -12.29
C PHE A 152 -2.14 -0.36 -11.95
N CYS A 153 -1.78 -0.96 -10.80
CA CYS A 153 -0.39 -1.15 -10.41
C CYS A 153 0.40 -2.03 -11.39
N PHE A 154 -0.25 -3.01 -12.02
CA PHE A 154 0.44 -3.97 -12.89
C PHE A 154 0.59 -3.47 -14.34
N GLU A 155 -0.36 -2.67 -14.84
CA GLU A 155 -0.48 -2.37 -16.26
C GLU A 155 -0.25 -0.91 -16.66
N THR A 156 -0.50 0.05 -15.72
CA THR A 156 -0.42 1.47 -16.03
C THR A 156 1.03 1.96 -16.04
N ASP A 157 1.31 2.92 -16.93
CA ASP A 157 2.56 3.67 -16.88
C ASP A 157 2.58 4.53 -15.60
N MET A 158 3.46 4.19 -14.66
CA MET A 158 3.54 4.87 -13.38
C MET A 158 4.08 6.30 -13.50
N ASP A 159 4.80 6.65 -14.57
CA ASP A 159 5.26 8.03 -14.79
C ASP A 159 4.09 8.97 -15.12
N GLU A 160 3.00 8.45 -15.69
CA GLU A 160 1.77 9.22 -15.90
C GLU A 160 1.02 9.50 -14.59
N PHE A 161 1.10 8.59 -13.62
CA PHE A 161 0.44 8.76 -12.32
C PHE A 161 1.27 9.62 -11.35
N TYR A 162 2.62 9.56 -11.45
CA TYR A 162 3.55 10.31 -10.60
C TYR A 162 4.30 11.41 -11.36
N PRO A 163 3.62 12.34 -12.06
CA PRO A 163 4.28 13.32 -12.90
C PRO A 163 5.18 14.24 -12.05
N GLY A 164 6.48 14.25 -12.37
CA GLY A 164 7.46 15.07 -11.65
C GLY A 164 7.82 14.59 -10.23
N MET A 165 7.33 13.42 -9.80
CA MET A 165 7.61 12.86 -8.47
C MET A 165 8.76 11.85 -8.46
N ARG A 166 9.36 11.58 -9.63
CA ARG A 166 10.49 10.67 -9.79
C ARG A 166 11.73 11.45 -10.19
N TRP A 167 12.82 11.23 -9.47
CA TRP A 167 14.12 11.88 -9.71
C TRP A 167 15.03 11.03 -10.59
N ASP A 168 16.10 11.64 -11.10
CA ASP A 168 17.07 10.90 -11.88
C ASP A 168 17.74 9.79 -11.05
N GLY A 169 17.65 8.55 -11.54
CA GLY A 169 18.19 7.38 -10.84
C GLY A 169 17.29 6.81 -9.73
N TRP A 170 16.05 7.24 -9.63
CA TRP A 170 15.08 6.77 -8.62
C TRP A 170 14.97 5.24 -8.54
N GLN A 171 15.09 4.52 -9.68
CA GLN A 171 14.99 3.06 -9.69
C GLN A 171 16.07 2.41 -8.81
N GLN A 172 17.30 2.91 -8.89
CA GLN A 172 18.41 2.41 -8.08
C GLN A 172 18.20 2.72 -6.60
N ASP A 173 17.81 3.94 -6.29
CA ASP A 173 17.56 4.36 -4.91
C ASP A 173 16.45 3.53 -4.27
N VAL A 174 15.32 3.35 -4.99
CA VAL A 174 14.16 2.60 -4.49
C VAL A 174 14.42 1.10 -4.39
N MET A 175 15.20 0.51 -5.31
CA MET A 175 15.61 -0.90 -5.17
C MET A 175 16.43 -1.16 -3.90
N HIS A 176 17.16 -0.18 -3.39
CA HIS A 176 17.94 -0.28 -2.16
C HIS A 176 17.15 0.19 -0.92
N LEU A 177 16.02 0.85 -1.12
CA LEU A 177 15.14 1.27 -0.03
C LEU A 177 14.46 0.05 0.60
N ARG A 178 14.57 -0.07 1.92
CA ARG A 178 13.81 -1.10 2.65
C ARG A 178 12.32 -0.79 2.53
N PRO A 179 11.44 -1.79 2.24
CA PRO A 179 10.01 -1.53 2.07
C PRO A 179 9.28 -0.96 3.30
N ASP A 180 9.89 -1.01 4.49
CA ASP A 180 9.39 -0.37 5.71
C ASP A 180 9.88 1.08 5.87
N TYR A 181 10.48 1.66 4.81
CA TYR A 181 10.97 3.05 4.76
C TYR A 181 10.37 3.76 3.55
N ALA A 182 10.28 5.08 3.63
CA ALA A 182 9.99 5.96 2.49
C ALA A 182 10.95 7.15 2.51
N TYR A 183 11.03 7.87 1.42
CA TYR A 183 11.78 9.10 1.35
C TYR A 183 10.97 10.25 1.93
N SER A 184 11.57 10.98 2.84
CA SER A 184 11.16 12.31 3.27
C SER A 184 12.01 13.33 2.53
N PHE A 185 11.42 14.44 2.12
CA PHE A 185 12.06 15.47 1.29
C PHE A 185 12.19 16.78 2.06
N PHE A 186 13.25 17.53 1.76
CA PHE A 186 13.41 18.88 2.23
C PHE A 186 13.97 19.79 1.11
N PRO A 187 13.28 20.90 0.77
CA PRO A 187 11.93 21.30 1.22
C PRO A 187 10.87 20.21 1.02
N PHE A 188 9.77 20.28 1.77
CA PHE A 188 8.70 19.28 1.70
C PHE A 188 7.96 19.33 0.36
N LEU A 189 7.52 18.19 -0.16
CA LEU A 189 6.87 18.07 -1.48
C LEU A 189 5.66 18.99 -1.68
N TRP A 190 4.96 19.36 -0.61
CA TRP A 190 3.79 20.27 -0.66
C TRP A 190 4.14 21.77 -0.60
N THR A 191 5.41 22.13 -0.66
CA THR A 191 5.87 23.53 -0.63
C THR A 191 6.25 24.01 -2.04
N GLU A 192 6.17 25.34 -2.25
CA GLU A 192 6.54 25.92 -3.53
C GLU A 192 8.03 25.76 -3.89
N GLU A 193 8.88 25.55 -2.89
CA GLU A 193 10.31 25.36 -3.05
C GLU A 193 10.67 23.98 -3.61
N ALA A 194 9.76 23.00 -3.54
CA ALA A 194 10.00 21.62 -3.98
C ALA A 194 9.60 21.35 -5.44
N LYS A 195 9.67 22.36 -6.32
CA LYS A 195 9.22 22.26 -7.73
C LYS A 195 10.00 21.27 -8.58
N ASP A 196 11.28 21.07 -8.28
CA ASP A 196 12.14 20.11 -8.98
C ASP A 196 12.70 19.10 -7.99
N ILE A 197 12.15 17.90 -8.04
CA ILE A 197 12.51 16.80 -7.13
C ILE A 197 13.99 16.39 -7.23
N ASN A 198 14.68 16.72 -8.34
CA ASN A 198 16.11 16.46 -8.49
C ASN A 198 16.99 17.38 -7.66
N THR A 199 16.48 18.55 -7.26
CA THR A 199 17.24 19.59 -6.57
C THR A 199 17.04 19.59 -5.06
N ILE A 200 16.07 18.87 -4.54
CA ILE A 200 15.75 18.82 -3.11
C ILE A 200 16.44 17.64 -2.41
N GLU A 201 16.73 17.80 -1.13
CA GLU A 201 17.27 16.73 -0.31
C GLU A 201 16.22 15.65 -0.04
N ARG A 202 16.65 14.39 0.00
CA ARG A 202 15.79 13.25 0.36
C ARG A 202 16.52 12.32 1.31
N ASN A 203 15.81 11.87 2.34
CA ASN A 203 16.32 10.96 3.34
C ASN A 203 15.36 9.80 3.55
N ALA A 204 15.86 8.57 3.57
CA ALA A 204 15.06 7.40 3.90
C ALA A 204 14.78 7.36 5.41
N ILE A 205 13.51 7.41 5.79
CA ILE A 205 13.07 7.31 7.18
C ILE A 205 11.99 6.22 7.32
N PRO A 206 11.74 5.70 8.52
CA PRO A 206 10.68 4.71 8.74
C PRO A 206 9.32 5.21 8.21
N ILE A 207 8.61 4.36 7.49
CA ILE A 207 7.31 4.72 6.90
C ILE A 207 6.27 5.12 7.97
N GLU A 208 6.40 4.61 9.19
CA GLU A 208 5.57 4.99 10.33
C GLU A 208 5.74 6.48 10.70
N GLU A 209 6.98 6.96 10.67
CA GLU A 209 7.29 8.37 10.91
C GLU A 209 6.75 9.25 9.79
N VAL A 210 6.88 8.79 8.52
CA VAL A 210 6.31 9.50 7.37
C VAL A 210 4.79 9.60 7.48
N TYR A 211 4.13 8.48 7.83
CA TYR A 211 2.68 8.47 8.02
C TYR A 211 2.24 9.46 9.10
N SER A 212 2.83 9.37 10.29
CA SER A 212 2.49 10.26 11.42
C SER A 212 2.69 11.72 11.06
N PHE A 213 3.84 12.04 10.47
CA PHE A 213 4.17 13.41 10.06
C PHE A 213 3.21 13.96 9.00
N ASN A 214 2.86 13.15 7.99
CA ASN A 214 1.94 13.56 6.94
C ASN A 214 0.51 13.78 7.47
N MET A 215 0.03 12.90 8.36
CA MET A 215 -1.29 13.07 8.98
C MET A 215 -1.36 14.28 9.90
N GLU A 216 -0.30 14.55 10.68
CA GLU A 216 -0.20 15.77 11.50
C GLU A 216 -0.17 17.03 10.62
N SER A 217 0.63 17.02 9.55
CA SER A 217 0.76 18.15 8.63
C SER A 217 -0.54 18.47 7.87
N MET A 218 -1.29 17.43 7.48
CA MET A 218 -2.62 17.58 6.88
C MET A 218 -3.57 18.32 7.82
N ASN A 219 -3.60 17.96 9.11
CA ASN A 219 -4.47 18.58 10.11
C ASN A 219 -4.12 20.04 10.42
N ILE A 220 -2.86 20.46 10.22
CA ILE A 220 -2.42 21.83 10.42
C ILE A 220 -2.81 22.72 9.24
N LYS A 221 -2.85 22.14 8.01
CA LYS A 221 -3.11 22.88 6.77
C LYS A 221 -4.62 23.05 6.47
N GLY A 222 -5.50 22.23 7.07
CA GLY A 222 -6.96 22.26 6.95
C GLY A 222 -7.59 23.13 8.01
#